data_1e079260d595c75ad810d3c6d0ffc439
#
_entry.id   1e079260d595c75ad810d3c6d0ffc439
#
_cell.length_a   1.000
_cell.length_b   1.000
_cell.length_c   1.000
_cell.angle_alpha   90.00
_cell.angle_beta   90.00
_cell.angle_gamma   90.00
#
_symmetry.space_group_name_H-M   'P 1'
#
loop_
_entity.id
_entity.type
_entity.pdbx_description
1 polymer ?
#
loop_
_entity_poly.entity_id
_entity_poly.type
_entity_poly.pdbx_seq_one_letter_code
_entity_poly.pdbx_strand_id
1 'polypeptide(L)'
;MIRYLEKSEFGACRPLWQEAFPEDSREFADYYFDKKILQSSVLVKEDGTGRIVTMAHMNPYRINVGKKMWKLDYIVGVATAADSRHRGHMRDVLMKMLGDMHQDRKPFCYLMPASPDIYRPFGFRYIFDQPQYRLGSEAKECLQSRELRLDGNLCSSLAGWMNHWLSSRYQVYALRDRDYMEMLQSELDSEAGSVYGWYDVSGSLQVFQAFWGREKQEQRFLYAGRDRWLEPDSGQHAPRPAIMARITDVRSFMEAIVLDEG
;
A
#
# COMPACT_ATOMS: atom_id res chain seq x y z
N MET A 1 15.93 18.42 -15.08
CA MET A 1 14.59 18.43 -15.72
C MET A 1 13.63 17.60 -14.88
N ILE A 2 12.28 17.89 -14.89
CA ILE A 2 11.30 17.01 -14.22
C ILE A 2 10.45 16.36 -15.31
N ARG A 3 10.37 15.03 -15.30
CA ARG A 3 9.59 14.27 -16.28
C ARG A 3 9.10 12.93 -15.74
N TYR A 4 8.09 12.39 -16.38
CA TYR A 4 7.72 10.98 -16.21
C TYR A 4 8.69 10.10 -17.02
N LEU A 5 9.03 8.96 -16.42
CA LEU A 5 9.82 7.94 -17.11
C LEU A 5 8.90 7.05 -17.97
N GLU A 6 9.43 6.62 -19.10
CA GLU A 6 8.87 5.52 -19.85
C GLU A 6 9.16 4.19 -19.12
N LYS A 7 8.34 3.17 -19.36
CA LYS A 7 8.50 1.87 -18.66
C LYS A 7 9.89 1.24 -18.85
N SER A 8 10.46 1.41 -20.02
CA SER A 8 11.81 0.94 -20.34
C SER A 8 12.93 1.63 -19.54
N GLU A 9 12.62 2.79 -18.94
CA GLU A 9 13.57 3.61 -18.16
C GLU A 9 13.45 3.36 -16.65
N PHE A 10 12.44 2.61 -16.17
CA PHE A 10 12.19 2.47 -14.73
C PHE A 10 13.38 1.92 -13.96
N GLY A 11 14.19 1.05 -14.59
CA GLY A 11 15.43 0.53 -14.01
C GLY A 11 16.45 1.61 -13.62
N ALA A 12 16.38 2.80 -14.23
CA ALA A 12 17.28 3.92 -13.90
C ALA A 12 17.05 4.48 -12.48
N CYS A 13 15.91 4.17 -11.85
CA CYS A 13 15.64 4.54 -10.46
C CYS A 13 16.31 3.60 -9.43
N ARG A 14 16.78 2.41 -9.84
CA ARG A 14 17.35 1.39 -8.92
C ARG A 14 18.51 1.91 -8.06
N PRO A 15 19.50 2.63 -8.60
CA PRO A 15 20.58 3.14 -7.77
C PRO A 15 20.11 4.08 -6.65
N LEU A 16 19.18 4.99 -6.98
CA LEU A 16 18.60 5.90 -5.98
C LEU A 16 17.71 5.16 -4.98
N TRP A 17 17.01 4.11 -5.41
CA TRP A 17 16.24 3.25 -4.50
C TRP A 17 17.14 2.55 -3.47
N GLN A 18 18.22 1.91 -3.93
CA GLN A 18 19.19 1.24 -3.07
C GLN A 18 19.88 2.19 -2.08
N GLU A 19 20.16 3.43 -2.51
CA GLU A 19 20.72 4.47 -1.63
C GLU A 19 19.70 4.90 -0.54
N ALA A 20 18.44 5.04 -0.93
CA ALA A 20 17.41 5.63 -0.06
C ALA A 20 16.73 4.62 0.87
N PHE A 21 16.68 3.35 0.49
CA PHE A 21 16.02 2.24 1.18
C PHE A 21 16.98 1.06 1.37
N PRO A 22 18.05 1.25 2.16
CA PRO A 22 19.08 0.22 2.35
C PRO A 22 18.57 -1.01 3.13
N GLU A 23 17.42 -0.88 3.80
CA GLU A 23 16.73 -1.96 4.51
C GLU A 23 15.98 -2.92 3.57
N ASP A 24 15.66 -2.50 2.35
CA ASP A 24 15.01 -3.37 1.37
C ASP A 24 15.98 -4.44 0.88
N SER A 25 15.55 -5.69 0.92
CA SER A 25 16.34 -6.79 0.38
C SER A 25 16.52 -6.66 -1.14
N ARG A 26 17.56 -7.31 -1.67
CA ARG A 26 17.75 -7.35 -3.13
C ARG A 26 16.55 -8.01 -3.81
N GLU A 27 16.03 -9.06 -3.25
CA GLU A 27 14.90 -9.83 -3.78
C GLU A 27 13.61 -9.01 -3.76
N PHE A 28 13.40 -8.19 -2.72
CA PHE A 28 12.28 -7.24 -2.71
C PHE A 28 12.45 -6.16 -3.79
N ALA A 29 13.65 -5.60 -3.92
CA ALA A 29 13.94 -4.63 -4.99
C ALA A 29 13.73 -5.27 -6.39
N ASP A 30 14.17 -6.52 -6.60
CA ASP A 30 13.93 -7.25 -7.85
C ASP A 30 12.43 -7.45 -8.10
N TYR A 31 11.66 -7.92 -7.11
CA TYR A 31 10.20 -8.00 -7.21
C TYR A 31 9.57 -6.64 -7.58
N TYR A 32 9.98 -5.57 -6.87
CA TYR A 32 9.41 -4.25 -7.11
C TYR A 32 9.67 -3.75 -8.52
N PHE A 33 10.92 -3.79 -8.97
CA PHE A 33 11.32 -3.26 -10.28
C PHE A 33 10.93 -4.16 -11.46
N ASP A 34 10.83 -5.47 -11.27
CA ASP A 34 10.51 -6.40 -12.36
C ASP A 34 8.99 -6.65 -12.49
N LYS A 35 8.20 -6.38 -11.45
CA LYS A 35 6.77 -6.65 -11.44
C LYS A 35 5.92 -5.45 -11.01
N LYS A 36 6.11 -4.96 -9.77
CA LYS A 36 5.20 -3.98 -9.16
C LYS A 36 5.21 -2.64 -9.87
N ILE A 37 6.39 -2.11 -10.17
CA ILE A 37 6.55 -0.79 -10.80
C ILE A 37 5.95 -0.70 -12.21
N LEU A 38 5.80 -1.84 -12.92
CA LEU A 38 5.29 -1.87 -14.29
C LEU A 38 3.84 -1.35 -14.42
N GLN A 39 3.10 -1.31 -13.31
CA GLN A 39 1.76 -0.73 -13.24
C GLN A 39 1.76 0.73 -12.81
N SER A 40 2.91 1.28 -12.43
CA SER A 40 3.07 2.58 -11.79
C SER A 40 3.33 3.69 -12.81
N SER A 41 3.16 4.92 -12.36
CA SER A 41 3.77 6.10 -12.98
C SER A 41 4.97 6.53 -12.14
N VAL A 42 6.06 6.87 -12.78
CA VAL A 42 7.31 7.26 -12.10
C VAL A 42 7.71 8.65 -12.54
N LEU A 43 7.68 9.59 -11.60
CA LEU A 43 8.09 10.98 -11.82
C LEU A 43 9.47 11.18 -11.22
N VAL A 44 10.39 11.73 -12.02
CA VAL A 44 11.77 11.96 -11.60
C VAL A 44 12.21 13.41 -11.84
N LYS A 45 13.19 13.83 -11.10
CA LYS A 45 14.00 15.00 -11.39
C LYS A 45 15.42 14.59 -11.71
N GLU A 46 15.90 15.02 -12.85
CA GLU A 46 17.28 14.83 -13.31
C GLU A 46 18.09 16.11 -13.10
N ASP A 47 19.38 15.96 -12.83
CA ASP A 47 20.35 17.05 -12.83
C ASP A 47 20.83 17.42 -14.25
N GLY A 48 21.83 18.29 -14.33
CA GLY A 48 22.39 18.74 -15.62
C GLY A 48 23.11 17.65 -16.42
N THR A 49 23.41 16.51 -15.80
CA THR A 49 24.08 15.35 -16.44
C THR A 49 23.12 14.26 -16.88
N GLY A 50 21.84 14.39 -16.54
CA GLY A 50 20.82 13.36 -16.77
C GLY A 50 20.73 12.32 -15.65
N ARG A 51 21.45 12.49 -14.53
CA ARG A 51 21.33 11.61 -13.35
C ARG A 51 20.02 11.90 -12.62
N ILE A 52 19.27 10.85 -12.28
CA ILE A 52 18.09 10.97 -11.44
C ILE A 52 18.52 11.33 -10.02
N VAL A 53 18.15 12.51 -9.55
CA VAL A 53 18.46 13.03 -8.20
C VAL A 53 17.25 13.00 -7.26
N THR A 54 16.04 12.87 -7.80
CA THR A 54 14.82 12.71 -7.01
C THR A 54 13.83 11.85 -7.78
N MET A 55 13.11 11.00 -7.08
CA MET A 55 12.04 10.17 -7.64
C MET A 55 10.81 10.17 -6.74
N ALA A 56 9.65 9.91 -7.34
CA ALA A 56 8.39 9.59 -6.66
C ALA A 56 7.61 8.60 -7.53
N HIS A 57 7.20 7.50 -6.96
CA HIS A 57 6.42 6.46 -7.66
C HIS A 57 4.96 6.54 -7.23
N MET A 58 4.05 6.34 -8.16
CA MET A 58 2.61 6.37 -7.97
C MET A 58 2.03 5.03 -8.37
N ASN A 59 1.78 4.19 -7.38
CA ASN A 59 1.19 2.86 -7.58
C ASN A 59 -0.33 2.99 -7.63
N PRO A 60 -0.99 2.66 -8.74
CA PRO A 60 -2.43 2.78 -8.86
C PRO A 60 -3.12 1.65 -8.08
N TYR A 61 -4.16 2.02 -7.34
CA TYR A 61 -5.08 1.09 -6.69
C TYR A 61 -6.52 1.46 -7.02
N ARG A 62 -7.38 0.44 -7.07
CA ARG A 62 -8.82 0.61 -7.15
C ARG A 62 -9.34 0.80 -5.73
N ILE A 63 -9.80 2.00 -5.42
CA ILE A 63 -10.29 2.36 -4.08
C ILE A 63 -11.80 2.51 -4.16
N ASN A 64 -12.51 1.76 -3.32
CA ASN A 64 -13.92 1.97 -3.09
C ASN A 64 -14.10 3.12 -2.12
N VAL A 65 -14.92 4.11 -2.48
CA VAL A 65 -15.31 5.24 -1.62
C VAL A 65 -16.83 5.28 -1.59
N GLY A 66 -17.42 4.82 -0.49
CA GLY A 66 -18.85 4.58 -0.41
C GLY A 66 -19.34 3.61 -1.49
N LYS A 67 -20.16 4.09 -2.44
CA LYS A 67 -20.68 3.28 -3.56
C LYS A 67 -19.90 3.45 -4.88
N LYS A 68 -18.88 4.32 -4.92
CA LYS A 68 -18.12 4.62 -6.12
C LYS A 68 -16.72 4.03 -6.05
N MET A 69 -16.21 3.60 -7.19
CA MET A 69 -14.84 3.10 -7.34
C MET A 69 -14.00 4.12 -8.09
N TRP A 70 -12.81 4.38 -7.55
CA TRP A 70 -11.82 5.29 -8.11
C TRP A 70 -10.49 4.58 -8.32
N LYS A 71 -9.78 4.94 -9.39
CA LYS A 71 -8.38 4.58 -9.56
C LYS A 71 -7.53 5.69 -8.95
N LEU A 72 -6.94 5.44 -7.79
CA LEU A 72 -6.17 6.42 -7.02
C LEU A 72 -4.73 5.97 -6.87
N ASP A 73 -3.86 6.94 -6.63
CA ASP A 73 -2.44 6.68 -6.52
C ASP A 73 -1.99 6.59 -5.05
N TYR A 74 -1.36 5.47 -4.74
CA TYR A 74 -0.54 5.30 -3.55
C TYR A 74 0.87 5.78 -3.85
N ILE A 75 1.31 6.82 -3.15
CA ILE A 75 2.64 7.40 -3.35
C ILE A 75 3.65 6.60 -2.55
N VAL A 76 4.71 6.16 -3.21
CA VAL A 76 5.78 5.34 -2.63
C VAL A 76 7.11 5.69 -3.27
N GLY A 77 8.23 5.26 -2.67
CA GLY A 77 9.55 5.45 -3.26
C GLY A 77 9.93 6.92 -3.45
N VAL A 78 9.46 7.81 -2.56
CA VAL A 78 9.86 9.23 -2.60
C VAL A 78 11.25 9.37 -2.02
N ALA A 79 12.22 9.66 -2.88
CA ALA A 79 13.61 9.75 -2.48
C ALA A 79 14.33 10.90 -3.18
N THR A 80 15.36 11.43 -2.50
CA THR A 80 16.32 12.39 -3.06
C THR A 80 17.72 11.94 -2.68
N ALA A 81 18.61 11.88 -3.66
CA ALA A 81 20.00 11.52 -3.51
C ALA A 81 20.68 12.38 -2.42
N ALA A 82 21.51 11.76 -1.58
CA ALA A 82 22.07 12.39 -0.39
C ALA A 82 22.80 13.71 -0.69
N ASP A 83 23.58 13.72 -1.77
CA ASP A 83 24.33 14.90 -2.24
C ASP A 83 23.44 16.01 -2.82
N SER A 84 22.16 15.73 -3.06
CA SER A 84 21.19 16.62 -3.69
C SER A 84 20.06 17.05 -2.75
N ARG A 85 20.11 16.62 -1.47
CA ARG A 85 19.12 17.00 -0.43
C ARG A 85 19.19 18.50 -0.10
N HIS A 86 18.14 19.00 0.53
CA HIS A 86 17.99 20.41 0.98
C HIS A 86 18.04 21.46 -0.14
N ARG A 87 17.86 21.05 -1.42
CA ARG A 87 17.82 21.94 -2.59
C ARG A 87 16.42 22.11 -3.17
N GLY A 88 15.40 21.64 -2.47
CA GLY A 88 13.99 21.77 -2.90
C GLY A 88 13.54 20.76 -3.97
N HIS A 89 14.40 19.82 -4.38
CA HIS A 89 14.10 18.89 -5.48
C HIS A 89 12.86 18.01 -5.21
N MET A 90 12.72 17.49 -4.00
CA MET A 90 11.52 16.72 -3.61
C MET A 90 10.26 17.59 -3.67
N ARG A 91 10.35 18.86 -3.22
CA ARG A 91 9.22 19.80 -3.31
C ARG A 91 8.76 19.97 -4.75
N ASP A 92 9.71 20.17 -5.68
CA ASP A 92 9.39 20.37 -7.09
C ASP A 92 8.67 19.15 -7.68
N VAL A 93 9.17 17.93 -7.38
CA VAL A 93 8.57 16.67 -7.84
C VAL A 93 7.17 16.48 -7.24
N LEU A 94 7.01 16.68 -5.92
CA LEU A 94 5.70 16.54 -5.27
C LEU A 94 4.69 17.56 -5.77
N MET A 95 5.11 18.83 -5.98
CA MET A 95 4.21 19.87 -6.50
C MET A 95 3.77 19.59 -7.93
N LYS A 96 4.67 19.11 -8.80
CA LYS A 96 4.32 18.67 -10.16
C LYS A 96 3.32 17.52 -10.11
N MET A 97 3.61 16.47 -9.35
CA MET A 97 2.76 15.29 -9.18
C MET A 97 1.34 15.66 -8.71
N LEU A 98 1.25 16.50 -7.68
CA LEU A 98 -0.03 16.93 -7.13
C LEU A 98 -0.81 17.83 -8.11
N GLY A 99 -0.11 18.66 -8.88
CA GLY A 99 -0.69 19.48 -9.96
C GLY A 99 -1.27 18.61 -11.08
N ASP A 100 -0.57 17.56 -11.48
CA ASP A 100 -1.05 16.62 -12.50
C ASP A 100 -2.27 15.83 -12.00
N MET A 101 -2.25 15.36 -10.75
CA MET A 101 -3.41 14.70 -10.13
C MET A 101 -4.64 15.60 -10.07
N HIS A 102 -4.44 16.91 -9.83
CA HIS A 102 -5.53 17.89 -9.89
C HIS A 102 -6.10 18.03 -11.31
N GLN A 103 -5.21 18.13 -12.33
CA GLN A 103 -5.63 18.20 -13.74
C GLN A 103 -6.40 16.94 -14.17
N ASP A 104 -5.96 15.76 -13.69
CA ASP A 104 -6.61 14.48 -13.93
C ASP A 104 -7.89 14.29 -13.09
N ARG A 105 -8.28 15.27 -12.29
CA ARG A 105 -9.46 15.25 -11.41
C ARG A 105 -9.47 14.06 -10.45
N LYS A 106 -8.31 13.64 -9.97
CA LYS A 106 -8.23 12.62 -8.92
C LYS A 106 -8.72 13.22 -7.60
N PRO A 107 -9.66 12.59 -6.90
CA PRO A 107 -10.22 13.16 -5.66
C PRO A 107 -9.18 13.32 -4.56
N PHE A 108 -8.30 12.33 -4.37
CA PHE A 108 -7.22 12.37 -3.39
C PHE A 108 -6.10 11.39 -3.76
N CYS A 109 -4.96 11.57 -3.13
CA CYS A 109 -3.87 10.59 -3.10
C CYS A 109 -3.49 10.27 -1.65
N TYR A 110 -2.76 9.19 -1.44
CA TYR A 110 -2.41 8.72 -0.11
C TYR A 110 -1.04 8.06 -0.07
N LEU A 111 -0.48 7.96 1.14
CA LEU A 111 0.83 7.36 1.41
C LEU A 111 0.92 6.86 2.86
N MET A 112 1.90 6.01 3.12
CA MET A 112 2.36 5.68 4.46
C MET A 112 3.71 6.39 4.67
N PRO A 113 3.77 7.42 5.55
CA PRO A 113 4.97 8.23 5.67
C PRO A 113 6.04 7.55 6.53
N ALA A 114 7.29 7.54 6.08
CA ALA A 114 8.43 7.25 6.95
C ALA A 114 8.59 8.36 8.02
N SER A 115 8.38 9.63 7.63
CA SER A 115 8.28 10.77 8.54
C SER A 115 7.13 11.68 8.10
N PRO A 116 6.12 11.93 8.95
CA PRO A 116 4.97 12.76 8.59
C PRO A 116 5.35 14.22 8.33
N ASP A 117 6.41 14.72 8.95
CA ASP A 117 6.84 16.11 8.80
C ASP A 117 7.30 16.46 7.39
N ILE A 118 7.71 15.45 6.62
CA ILE A 118 8.04 15.61 5.21
C ILE A 118 6.79 15.99 4.40
N TYR A 119 5.62 15.44 4.72
CA TYR A 119 4.40 15.55 3.89
C TYR A 119 3.38 16.57 4.40
N ARG A 120 3.43 16.94 5.70
CA ARG A 120 2.56 17.98 6.29
C ARG A 120 2.62 19.32 5.54
N PRO A 121 3.80 19.83 5.10
CA PRO A 121 3.88 21.08 4.33
C PRO A 121 3.14 21.04 2.99
N PHE A 122 2.91 19.83 2.46
CA PHE A 122 2.15 19.60 1.23
C PHE A 122 0.66 19.34 1.48
N GLY A 123 0.17 19.54 2.70
CA GLY A 123 -1.25 19.40 3.03
C GLY A 123 -1.72 17.98 3.31
N PHE A 124 -0.82 17.01 3.43
CA PHE A 124 -1.17 15.66 3.88
C PHE A 124 -1.55 15.65 5.36
N ARG A 125 -2.56 14.85 5.70
CA ARG A 125 -3.03 14.63 7.06
C ARG A 125 -3.26 13.15 7.30
N TYR A 126 -3.07 12.68 8.52
CA TYR A 126 -3.45 11.33 8.90
C TYR A 126 -4.96 11.16 8.78
N ILE A 127 -5.36 10.04 8.18
CA ILE A 127 -6.76 9.67 7.94
C ILE A 127 -7.08 8.27 8.46
N PHE A 128 -6.09 7.51 8.84
CA PHE A 128 -6.27 6.14 9.31
C PHE A 128 -5.22 5.78 10.35
N ASP A 129 -5.71 5.26 11.49
CA ASP A 129 -4.90 4.65 12.53
C ASP A 129 -5.01 3.13 12.41
N GLN A 130 -3.88 2.48 12.16
CA GLN A 130 -3.85 1.03 12.00
C GLN A 130 -4.01 0.35 13.38
N PRO A 131 -5.07 -0.44 13.58
CA PRO A 131 -5.21 -1.24 14.78
C PRO A 131 -4.07 -2.25 14.90
N GLN A 132 -3.58 -2.43 16.13
CA GLN A 132 -2.53 -3.41 16.44
C GLN A 132 -3.19 -4.63 17.09
N TYR A 133 -3.44 -5.66 16.30
CA TYR A 133 -4.02 -6.92 16.75
C TYR A 133 -3.13 -8.10 16.38
N ARG A 134 -3.22 -9.16 17.19
CA ARG A 134 -2.72 -10.48 16.89
C ARG A 134 -3.87 -11.49 16.88
N LEU A 135 -3.61 -12.65 16.33
CA LEU A 135 -4.55 -13.76 16.40
C LEU A 135 -4.64 -14.25 17.85
N GLY A 136 -5.85 -14.25 18.40
CA GLY A 136 -6.13 -14.62 19.78
C GLY A 136 -5.95 -16.12 20.06
N SER A 137 -5.83 -16.46 21.34
CA SER A 137 -5.72 -17.83 21.82
C SER A 137 -6.95 -18.66 21.47
N GLU A 138 -8.16 -18.10 21.65
CA GLU A 138 -9.43 -18.76 21.28
C GLU A 138 -9.47 -19.16 19.80
N ALA A 139 -8.96 -18.30 18.91
CA ALA A 139 -8.90 -18.63 17.48
C ALA A 139 -7.99 -19.83 17.21
N LYS A 140 -6.82 -19.90 17.89
CA LYS A 140 -5.86 -20.98 17.72
C LYS A 140 -6.36 -22.33 18.26
N GLU A 141 -7.24 -22.29 19.26
CA GLU A 141 -7.88 -23.49 19.84
C GLU A 141 -9.08 -23.98 19.00
N CYS A 142 -9.86 -23.06 18.43
CA CYS A 142 -11.11 -23.37 17.73
C CYS A 142 -10.98 -23.56 16.22
N LEU A 143 -9.92 -23.03 15.61
CA LEU A 143 -9.72 -23.02 14.16
C LEU A 143 -8.52 -23.87 13.74
N GLN A 144 -8.62 -24.46 12.55
CA GLN A 144 -7.51 -25.19 11.92
C GLN A 144 -6.80 -24.29 10.92
N SER A 145 -5.49 -24.11 11.10
CA SER A 145 -4.67 -23.37 10.14
C SER A 145 -4.25 -24.25 8.97
N ARG A 146 -4.21 -23.62 7.78
CA ARG A 146 -3.62 -24.19 6.58
C ARG A 146 -2.76 -23.13 5.91
N GLU A 147 -1.55 -23.51 5.54
CA GLU A 147 -0.74 -22.66 4.69
C GLU A 147 -1.35 -22.62 3.29
N LEU A 148 -1.37 -21.43 2.71
CA LEU A 148 -1.99 -21.17 1.42
C LEU A 148 -0.95 -20.66 0.43
N ARG A 149 -1.14 -21.02 -0.86
CA ARG A 149 -0.50 -20.38 -1.99
C ARG A 149 -1.54 -19.57 -2.75
N LEU A 150 -1.27 -18.27 -2.92
CA LEU A 150 -2.21 -17.37 -3.61
C LEU A 150 -2.04 -17.54 -5.12
N ASP A 151 -2.79 -18.45 -5.70
CA ASP A 151 -2.81 -18.72 -7.13
C ASP A 151 -4.22 -19.05 -7.64
N GLY A 152 -4.41 -18.98 -8.94
CA GLY A 152 -5.59 -19.45 -9.65
C GLY A 152 -6.93 -19.03 -9.04
N ASN A 153 -7.82 -20.01 -8.85
CA ASN A 153 -9.19 -19.77 -8.34
C ASN A 153 -9.20 -19.34 -6.86
N LEU A 154 -8.21 -19.73 -6.09
CA LEU A 154 -8.11 -19.35 -4.68
C LEU A 154 -8.00 -17.83 -4.52
N CYS A 155 -7.22 -17.17 -5.40
CA CYS A 155 -7.11 -15.71 -5.41
C CYS A 155 -8.46 -15.01 -5.51
N SER A 156 -9.33 -15.46 -6.41
CA SER A 156 -10.66 -14.85 -6.62
C SER A 156 -11.57 -15.04 -5.41
N SER A 157 -11.60 -16.24 -4.82
CA SER A 157 -12.42 -16.52 -3.64
C SER A 157 -11.96 -15.75 -2.40
N LEU A 158 -10.64 -15.69 -2.16
CA LEU A 158 -10.07 -14.92 -1.05
C LEU A 158 -10.28 -13.40 -1.24
N ALA A 159 -10.09 -12.90 -2.46
CA ALA A 159 -10.37 -11.51 -2.77
C ALA A 159 -11.84 -11.14 -2.49
N GLY A 160 -12.78 -12.01 -2.86
CA GLY A 160 -14.21 -11.84 -2.55
C GLY A 160 -14.47 -11.81 -1.05
N TRP A 161 -13.89 -12.75 -0.30
CA TRP A 161 -14.00 -12.81 1.16
C TRP A 161 -13.41 -11.55 1.83
N MET A 162 -12.23 -11.11 1.39
CA MET A 162 -11.60 -9.88 1.90
C MET A 162 -12.43 -8.63 1.60
N ASN A 163 -12.97 -8.51 0.40
CA ASN A 163 -13.80 -7.36 0.04
C ASN A 163 -15.09 -7.32 0.86
N HIS A 164 -15.70 -8.46 1.13
CA HIS A 164 -16.84 -8.53 2.03
C HIS A 164 -16.45 -8.09 3.44
N TRP A 165 -15.33 -8.57 3.96
CA TRP A 165 -14.81 -8.15 5.27
C TRP A 165 -14.52 -6.65 5.33
N LEU A 166 -13.87 -6.10 4.29
CA LEU A 166 -13.55 -4.66 4.21
C LEU A 166 -14.81 -3.81 4.12
N SER A 167 -15.76 -4.16 3.26
CA SER A 167 -17.00 -3.41 3.06
C SER A 167 -17.91 -3.40 4.29
N SER A 168 -17.82 -4.42 5.14
CA SER A 168 -18.59 -4.47 6.40
C SER A 168 -18.01 -3.57 7.50
N ARG A 169 -16.79 -3.04 7.34
CA ARG A 169 -16.06 -2.27 8.36
C ARG A 169 -15.65 -0.87 7.92
N TYR A 170 -15.45 -0.67 6.62
CA TYR A 170 -14.88 0.56 6.07
C TYR A 170 -15.69 1.08 4.90
N GLN A 171 -15.90 2.39 4.86
CA GLN A 171 -16.49 3.07 3.71
C GLN A 171 -15.46 3.34 2.61
N VAL A 172 -14.17 3.38 2.97
CA VAL A 172 -13.06 3.61 2.06
C VAL A 172 -12.06 2.47 2.20
N TYR A 173 -11.86 1.71 1.14
CA TYR A 173 -10.91 0.59 1.15
C TYR A 173 -10.38 0.28 -0.26
N ALA A 174 -9.17 -0.24 -0.34
CA ALA A 174 -8.63 -0.76 -1.58
C ALA A 174 -9.30 -2.09 -1.95
N LEU A 175 -9.85 -2.15 -3.16
CA LEU A 175 -10.47 -3.37 -3.67
C LEU A 175 -9.41 -4.45 -3.88
N ARG A 176 -9.74 -5.66 -3.45
CA ARG A 176 -8.96 -6.86 -3.72
C ARG A 176 -9.52 -7.53 -4.98
N ASP A 177 -8.65 -7.91 -5.86
CA ASP A 177 -8.98 -8.73 -7.03
C ASP A 177 -7.91 -9.81 -7.22
N ARG A 178 -8.06 -10.62 -8.24
CA ARG A 178 -7.11 -11.69 -8.54
C ARG A 178 -5.69 -11.14 -8.72
N ASP A 179 -5.53 -10.08 -9.50
CA ASP A 179 -4.23 -9.49 -9.80
C ASP A 179 -3.56 -8.95 -8.53
N TYR A 180 -4.36 -8.35 -7.64
CA TYR A 180 -3.88 -7.92 -6.32
C TYR A 180 -3.34 -9.11 -5.51
N MET A 181 -4.06 -10.23 -5.48
CA MET A 181 -3.66 -11.41 -4.70
C MET A 181 -2.41 -12.08 -5.27
N GLU A 182 -2.30 -12.18 -6.59
CA GLU A 182 -1.11 -12.72 -7.27
C GLU A 182 0.11 -11.80 -7.05
N MET A 183 -0.10 -10.48 -7.05
CA MET A 183 0.94 -9.50 -6.73
C MET A 183 1.38 -9.61 -5.26
N LEU A 184 0.42 -9.79 -4.33
CA LEU A 184 0.71 -10.03 -2.92
C LEU A 184 1.55 -11.29 -2.73
N GLN A 185 1.22 -12.40 -3.44
CA GLN A 185 2.05 -13.61 -3.37
C GLN A 185 3.49 -13.33 -3.83
N SER A 186 3.65 -12.58 -4.91
CA SER A 186 4.98 -12.22 -5.43
C SER A 186 5.77 -11.33 -4.46
N GLU A 187 5.09 -10.42 -3.75
CA GLU A 187 5.67 -9.59 -2.69
C GLU A 187 6.14 -10.47 -1.53
N LEU A 188 5.28 -11.37 -1.06
CA LEU A 188 5.61 -12.27 0.05
C LEU A 188 6.76 -13.22 -0.30
N ASP A 189 6.75 -13.77 -1.52
CA ASP A 189 7.84 -14.65 -1.99
C ASP A 189 9.20 -13.96 -1.96
N SER A 190 9.26 -12.65 -2.27
CA SER A 190 10.50 -11.88 -2.26
C SER A 190 11.09 -11.72 -0.85
N GLU A 191 10.25 -11.81 0.19
CA GLU A 191 10.61 -11.66 1.59
C GLU A 191 10.48 -12.95 2.40
N ALA A 192 10.48 -14.12 1.73
CA ALA A 192 10.28 -15.44 2.35
C ALA A 192 9.04 -15.49 3.25
N GLY A 193 7.99 -14.79 2.82
CA GLY A 193 6.73 -14.67 3.55
C GLY A 193 5.84 -15.91 3.41
N SER A 194 4.79 -15.94 4.21
CA SER A 194 3.82 -17.04 4.26
C SER A 194 2.40 -16.50 4.39
N VAL A 195 1.44 -17.31 3.96
CA VAL A 195 0.01 -17.02 4.04
C VAL A 195 -0.71 -18.17 4.72
N TYR A 196 -1.59 -17.85 5.66
CA TYR A 196 -2.42 -18.83 6.38
C TYR A 196 -3.90 -18.48 6.27
N GLY A 197 -4.70 -19.49 5.96
CA GLY A 197 -6.14 -19.49 6.19
C GLY A 197 -6.47 -20.29 7.44
N TRP A 198 -7.38 -19.77 8.27
CA TRP A 198 -7.85 -20.44 9.47
C TRP A 198 -9.33 -20.77 9.29
N TYR A 199 -9.66 -22.03 9.44
CA TYR A 199 -10.97 -22.60 9.07
C TYR A 199 -11.67 -23.18 10.29
N ASP A 200 -12.97 -23.03 10.35
CA ASP A 200 -13.81 -23.71 11.34
C ASP A 200 -14.06 -25.18 10.96
N VAL A 201 -14.78 -25.88 11.83
CA VAL A 201 -15.13 -27.31 11.64
C VAL A 201 -15.98 -27.58 10.41
N SER A 202 -16.67 -26.56 9.89
CA SER A 202 -17.43 -26.66 8.63
C SER A 202 -16.56 -26.46 7.38
N GLY A 203 -15.26 -26.12 7.56
CA GLY A 203 -14.36 -25.79 6.49
C GLY A 203 -14.51 -24.34 5.97
N SER A 204 -15.22 -23.48 6.69
CA SER A 204 -15.40 -22.07 6.33
C SER A 204 -14.23 -21.23 6.82
N LEU A 205 -13.69 -20.37 5.94
CA LEU A 205 -12.60 -19.45 6.27
C LEU A 205 -13.08 -18.42 7.30
N GLN A 206 -12.38 -18.36 8.43
CA GLN A 206 -12.66 -17.44 9.54
C GLN A 206 -11.60 -16.36 9.67
N VAL A 207 -10.33 -16.67 9.36
CA VAL A 207 -9.22 -15.71 9.45
C VAL A 207 -8.30 -15.89 8.26
N PHE A 208 -7.85 -14.79 7.69
CA PHE A 208 -6.74 -14.71 6.75
C PHE A 208 -5.58 -13.98 7.40
N GLN A 209 -4.39 -14.56 7.32
CA GLN A 209 -3.18 -14.00 7.91
C GLN A 209 -2.02 -14.13 6.93
N ALA A 210 -1.23 -13.06 6.78
CA ALA A 210 -0.02 -13.06 5.96
C ALA A 210 1.15 -12.46 6.74
N PHE A 211 2.31 -13.04 6.55
CA PHE A 211 3.57 -12.63 7.15
C PHE A 211 4.62 -12.40 6.08
N TRP A 212 5.56 -11.52 6.36
CA TRP A 212 6.74 -11.31 5.55
C TRP A 212 7.98 -11.08 6.42
N GLY A 213 9.15 -11.03 5.80
CA GLY A 213 10.43 -10.82 6.47
C GLY A 213 11.23 -12.12 6.66
N ARG A 214 12.52 -12.06 6.31
CA ARG A 214 13.44 -13.21 6.32
C ARG A 214 13.95 -13.54 7.69
N GLU A 215 14.39 -12.52 8.42
CA GLU A 215 15.00 -12.70 9.75
C GLU A 215 13.95 -12.68 10.85
N LYS A 216 12.96 -11.80 10.69
CA LYS A 216 11.85 -11.66 11.62
C LYS A 216 10.55 -11.57 10.84
N GLN A 217 9.72 -12.59 11.01
CA GLN A 217 8.39 -12.57 10.39
C GLN A 217 7.52 -11.47 11.00
N GLU A 218 7.09 -10.56 10.18
CA GLU A 218 6.16 -9.49 10.55
C GLU A 218 4.78 -9.77 9.98
N GLN A 219 3.74 -9.54 10.79
CA GLN A 219 2.36 -9.67 10.35
C GLN A 219 2.04 -8.57 9.35
N ARG A 220 1.90 -8.94 8.08
CA ARG A 220 1.55 -8.02 6.99
C ARG A 220 0.06 -7.74 6.94
N PHE A 221 -0.75 -8.80 7.12
CA PHE A 221 -2.20 -8.72 7.14
C PHE A 221 -2.78 -9.67 8.19
N LEU A 222 -3.86 -9.22 8.83
CA LEU A 222 -4.74 -10.02 9.67
C LEU A 222 -6.17 -9.56 9.44
N TYR A 223 -6.97 -10.41 8.81
CA TYR A 223 -8.41 -10.22 8.64
C TYR A 223 -9.14 -11.33 9.40
N ALA A 224 -9.99 -10.99 10.34
CA ALA A 224 -10.75 -11.93 11.13
C ALA A 224 -12.26 -11.71 10.94
N GLY A 225 -12.99 -12.76 10.62
CA GLY A 225 -14.44 -12.71 10.41
C GLY A 225 -15.23 -12.34 11.67
N ARG A 226 -14.64 -12.55 12.84
CA ARG A 226 -15.24 -12.20 14.15
C ARG A 226 -14.19 -11.54 15.03
N ASP A 227 -14.57 -10.49 15.75
CA ASP A 227 -13.66 -9.71 16.60
C ASP A 227 -13.10 -10.53 17.77
N ARG A 228 -13.84 -11.55 18.25
CA ARG A 228 -13.37 -12.48 19.29
C ARG A 228 -12.12 -13.29 18.89
N TRP A 229 -11.81 -13.37 17.59
CA TRP A 229 -10.58 -13.99 17.09
C TRP A 229 -9.35 -13.12 17.24
N LEU A 230 -9.52 -11.85 17.65
CA LEU A 230 -8.48 -10.85 17.76
C LEU A 230 -8.18 -10.54 19.22
N GLU A 231 -6.90 -10.41 19.55
CA GLU A 231 -6.43 -9.87 20.82
C GLU A 231 -5.56 -8.64 20.54
N PRO A 232 -5.61 -7.61 21.40
CA PRO A 232 -4.64 -6.51 21.31
C PRO A 232 -3.20 -7.07 21.36
N ASP A 233 -2.32 -6.53 20.54
CA ASP A 233 -0.91 -6.90 20.60
C ASP A 233 -0.32 -6.37 21.92
N SER A 234 0.20 -7.27 22.74
CA SER A 234 0.64 -6.99 24.12
C SER A 234 1.79 -5.99 24.28
N GLY A 235 2.38 -5.54 23.17
CA GLY A 235 3.40 -4.49 23.16
C GLY A 235 2.91 -3.12 22.68
N GLN A 236 1.68 -3.01 22.16
CA GLN A 236 1.18 -1.79 21.53
C GLN A 236 -0.31 -1.59 21.82
N HIS A 237 -0.63 -0.87 22.87
CA HIS A 237 -2.02 -0.67 23.32
C HIS A 237 -2.79 0.41 22.54
N ALA A 238 -2.15 1.19 21.67
CA ALA A 238 -2.80 2.26 20.91
C ALA A 238 -2.75 1.99 19.40
N PRO A 239 -3.81 2.33 18.63
CA PRO A 239 -3.74 2.36 17.18
C PRO A 239 -2.57 3.23 16.72
N ARG A 240 -1.86 2.78 15.69
CA ARG A 240 -0.70 3.51 15.16
C ARG A 240 -1.13 4.35 13.95
N PRO A 241 -0.91 5.68 13.94
CA PRO A 241 -1.13 6.49 12.75
C PRO A 241 -0.35 5.92 11.57
N ALA A 242 -1.05 5.56 10.51
CA ALA A 242 -0.44 4.84 9.40
C ALA A 242 -0.58 5.55 8.06
N ILE A 243 -1.80 5.93 7.67
CA ILE A 243 -2.05 6.47 6.34
C ILE A 243 -2.28 7.97 6.41
N MET A 244 -1.53 8.71 5.60
CA MET A 244 -1.82 10.11 5.30
C MET A 244 -2.42 10.24 3.91
N ALA A 245 -3.39 11.16 3.77
CA ALA A 245 -3.95 11.51 2.48
C ALA A 245 -3.99 13.02 2.29
N ARG A 246 -4.12 13.42 1.02
CA ARG A 246 -4.37 14.79 0.59
C ARG A 246 -5.45 14.82 -0.47
N ILE A 247 -6.42 15.71 -0.32
CA ILE A 247 -7.37 16.04 -1.38
C ILE A 247 -6.61 16.74 -2.52
N THR A 248 -6.71 16.18 -3.71
CA THR A 248 -6.06 16.71 -4.93
C THR A 248 -7.01 17.50 -5.79
N ASP A 249 -8.29 17.12 -5.85
CA ASP A 249 -9.35 17.87 -6.48
C ASP A 249 -10.60 17.89 -5.60
N VAL A 250 -10.97 19.08 -5.11
CA VAL A 250 -12.08 19.25 -4.14
C VAL A 250 -13.41 18.83 -4.75
N ARG A 251 -13.66 19.16 -6.03
CA ARG A 251 -14.93 18.81 -6.68
C ARG A 251 -15.08 17.31 -6.79
N SER A 252 -14.07 16.62 -7.32
CA SER A 252 -14.06 15.17 -7.44
C SER A 252 -14.13 14.49 -6.09
N PHE A 253 -13.48 15.06 -5.06
CA PHE A 253 -13.56 14.57 -3.69
C PHE A 253 -14.99 14.66 -3.14
N MET A 254 -15.66 15.80 -3.31
CA MET A 254 -17.06 15.97 -2.90
C MET A 254 -17.98 14.98 -3.62
N GLU A 255 -17.78 14.78 -4.93
CA GLU A 255 -18.52 13.78 -5.72
C GLU A 255 -18.27 12.34 -5.24
N ALA A 256 -17.06 12.05 -4.70
CA ALA A 256 -16.72 10.74 -4.19
C ALA A 256 -17.36 10.44 -2.83
N ILE A 257 -17.50 11.44 -1.96
CA ILE A 257 -18.01 11.30 -0.59
C ILE A 257 -19.51 11.63 -0.43
N VAL A 258 -20.20 12.11 -1.47
CA VAL A 258 -21.64 12.28 -1.40
C VAL A 258 -22.25 10.90 -1.12
N LEU A 259 -22.48 10.66 0.15
CA LEU A 259 -23.31 9.58 0.65
C LEU A 259 -24.74 9.90 0.22
N ASP A 260 -25.44 8.95 -0.38
CA ASP A 260 -26.87 9.10 -0.60
C ASP A 260 -27.53 9.51 0.71
N GLU A 261 -28.04 10.73 0.77
CA GLU A 261 -29.12 11.06 1.68
C GLU A 261 -30.34 10.30 1.17
N GLY A 262 -30.46 9.05 1.57
CA GLY A 262 -31.55 8.18 1.21
C GLY A 262 -32.16 7.55 2.44
#